data_676f1daec2cbd7732560f430c984070a
#
_entry.id   676f1daec2cbd7732560f430c984070a
#
_cell.length_a   1.000
_cell.length_b   1.000
_cell.length_c   1.000
_cell.angle_alpha   90.00
_cell.angle_beta   90.00
_cell.angle_gamma   90.00
#
_symmetry.space_group_name_H-M   'P 1'
#
loop_
_entity.id
_entity.type
_entity.pdbx_description
1 polymer ?
#
loop_
_entity_poly.entity_id
_entity_poly.type
_entity_poly.pdbx_seq_one_letter_code
_entity_poly.pdbx_strand_id
1 'polypeptide(L)'
;QLTCDNYPQKFEVRGEVLLPWKNFEELNRERQFNEEPLFANPRNAAAGTLKLQKSSEVARRGLEAYFYFLLGDEIPYDNHYDNMMAVRSWGFKVADQMTILNSIEEVHNFIMYWDKERKKLPVATDGLVFKINNLKQQEALGFTAKSPRWAIAYKFAPERECTRLRYVSFEVGRTGIITPVANLDPVLLSGTIVKRASLHNADIIESLDIHENDMLYVEKGGEIIPKIVAVDEKSRKADAEPIHFVDKCPACGTPLQRIEGEAAWVCPNKYHCPPQIAGRIEHFVGRHMMNIDGIGEEMANQLYESGLVENIADLYDLREEDLLMLDRLGKKSADRILKGIKQSLSIPFERVLFALSIPNVGETTAKIICKACGSLDNLMSMTTEQLSEINEVGPIIAESVVEYFADPLNLEIVSRLKEAGLQMHISHEEEPQAISDKLNDKKIVISGVFAKHSRDEYKQMIEQNGGKNVGSI
;
A
#
# COMPACT_ATOMS: atom_id res chain seq x y z
N GLN A 1 -28.95 6.56 -14.31
CA GLN A 1 -30.31 6.81 -13.80
C GLN A 1 -30.82 5.52 -13.18
N LEU A 2 -31.44 5.61 -11.98
CA LEU A 2 -32.12 4.50 -11.36
C LEU A 2 -33.31 4.08 -12.20
N THR A 3 -33.56 2.78 -12.31
CA THR A 3 -34.56 2.21 -13.23
C THR A 3 -35.93 1.95 -12.59
N CYS A 4 -36.04 2.16 -11.25
CA CYS A 4 -37.30 2.01 -10.50
C CYS A 4 -37.34 2.95 -9.31
N ASP A 5 -38.49 3.09 -8.66
CA ASP A 5 -38.71 3.97 -7.50
C ASP A 5 -38.69 3.22 -6.16
N ASN A 6 -38.36 1.91 -6.18
CA ASN A 6 -38.39 1.06 -5.00
C ASN A 6 -36.98 0.84 -4.42
N TYR A 7 -36.33 1.92 -4.00
CA TYR A 7 -35.04 1.90 -3.35
C TYR A 7 -35.06 2.77 -2.06
N PRO A 8 -34.18 2.50 -1.09
CA PRO A 8 -34.08 3.30 0.13
C PRO A 8 -33.70 4.76 -0.17
N GLN A 9 -34.17 5.70 0.62
CA GLN A 9 -33.85 7.13 0.42
C GLN A 9 -32.35 7.41 0.55
N LYS A 10 -31.65 6.64 1.38
CA LYS A 10 -30.21 6.73 1.58
C LYS A 10 -29.61 5.33 1.54
N PHE A 11 -28.67 5.11 0.68
CA PHE A 11 -27.90 3.88 0.60
C PHE A 11 -26.52 4.14 -0.03
N GLU A 12 -25.58 3.27 0.25
CA GLU A 12 -24.26 3.24 -0.37
C GLU A 12 -24.11 1.90 -1.09
N VAL A 13 -23.64 1.92 -2.33
CA VAL A 13 -23.23 0.72 -3.05
C VAL A 13 -21.72 0.76 -3.28
N ARG A 14 -21.05 -0.33 -2.96
CA ARG A 14 -19.62 -0.49 -3.23
C ARG A 14 -19.39 -1.38 -4.43
N GLY A 15 -18.45 -0.99 -5.26
CA GLY A 15 -18.15 -1.67 -6.50
C GLY A 15 -16.68 -1.50 -6.89
N GLU A 16 -16.32 -2.17 -7.97
CA GLU A 16 -15.03 -2.02 -8.63
C GLU A 16 -15.23 -1.51 -10.04
N VAL A 17 -14.38 -0.56 -10.46
CA VAL A 17 -14.40 -0.03 -11.83
C VAL A 17 -13.41 -0.82 -12.66
N LEU A 18 -13.90 -1.40 -13.74
CA LEU A 18 -13.17 -2.30 -14.62
C LEU A 18 -13.20 -1.80 -16.07
N LEU A 19 -12.24 -2.25 -16.88
CA LEU A 19 -12.24 -2.06 -18.33
C LEU A 19 -12.52 -3.41 -18.98
N PRO A 20 -13.66 -3.57 -19.70
CA PRO A 20 -13.96 -4.78 -20.42
C PRO A 20 -12.91 -5.11 -21.49
N TRP A 21 -12.67 -6.40 -21.74
CA TRP A 21 -11.71 -6.86 -22.76
C TRP A 21 -11.96 -6.25 -24.13
N LYS A 22 -13.22 -6.16 -24.55
CA LYS A 22 -13.60 -5.55 -25.83
C LYS A 22 -13.07 -4.09 -25.93
N ASN A 23 -13.31 -3.28 -24.90
CA ASN A 23 -12.92 -1.88 -24.90
C ASN A 23 -11.39 -1.74 -24.78
N PHE A 24 -10.75 -2.63 -24.01
CA PHE A 24 -9.29 -2.67 -23.89
C PHE A 24 -8.62 -2.97 -25.26
N GLU A 25 -9.14 -3.93 -26.00
CA GLU A 25 -8.63 -4.27 -27.34
C GLU A 25 -8.87 -3.15 -28.35
N GLU A 26 -10.02 -2.48 -28.28
CA GLU A 26 -10.33 -1.31 -29.13
C GLU A 26 -9.35 -0.17 -28.85
N LEU A 27 -9.11 0.16 -27.58
CA LEU A 27 -8.16 1.18 -27.17
C LEU A 27 -6.73 0.85 -27.63
N ASN A 28 -6.32 -0.40 -27.52
CA ASN A 28 -4.99 -0.81 -27.98
C ASN A 28 -4.85 -0.79 -29.50
N ARG A 29 -5.92 -1.09 -30.25
CA ARG A 29 -5.92 -0.91 -31.72
C ARG A 29 -5.77 0.55 -32.12
N GLU A 30 -6.48 1.48 -31.45
CA GLU A 30 -6.31 2.92 -31.68
C GLU A 30 -4.89 3.38 -31.37
N ARG A 31 -4.30 2.94 -30.25
CA ARG A 31 -2.92 3.29 -29.88
C ARG A 31 -1.91 2.74 -30.86
N GLN A 32 -2.10 1.53 -31.33
CA GLN A 32 -1.24 0.93 -32.36
C GLN A 32 -1.31 1.71 -33.66
N PHE A 33 -2.49 2.15 -34.06
CA PHE A 33 -2.67 2.98 -35.26
C PHE A 33 -1.98 4.36 -35.13
N ASN A 34 -1.96 4.91 -33.90
CA ASN A 34 -1.31 6.19 -33.59
C ASN A 34 0.15 6.06 -33.22
N GLU A 35 0.76 4.87 -33.36
CA GLU A 35 2.14 4.56 -32.94
C GLU A 35 2.44 4.86 -31.47
N GLU A 36 1.42 4.78 -30.60
CA GLU A 36 1.53 4.98 -29.16
C GLU A 36 1.84 3.67 -28.43
N PRO A 37 2.53 3.69 -27.26
CA PRO A 37 2.74 2.53 -26.43
C PRO A 37 1.42 1.88 -26.02
N LEU A 38 1.29 0.56 -26.15
CA LEU A 38 0.06 -0.17 -25.80
C LEU A 38 -0.15 -0.23 -24.28
N PHE A 39 -1.40 -0.29 -23.87
CA PHE A 39 -1.72 -0.64 -22.49
C PHE A 39 -1.36 -2.10 -22.20
N ALA A 40 -0.70 -2.34 -21.08
CA ALA A 40 -0.21 -3.66 -20.70
C ALA A 40 -1.33 -4.64 -20.29
N ASN A 41 -2.32 -4.16 -19.56
CA ASN A 41 -3.46 -4.95 -19.11
C ASN A 41 -4.68 -4.05 -18.81
N PRO A 42 -5.91 -4.63 -18.76
CA PRO A 42 -7.14 -3.87 -18.51
C PRO A 42 -7.17 -3.17 -17.15
N ARG A 43 -6.59 -3.76 -16.09
CA ARG A 43 -6.57 -3.19 -14.73
C ARG A 43 -5.79 -1.88 -14.69
N ASN A 44 -4.56 -1.87 -15.24
CA ASN A 44 -3.74 -0.67 -15.30
C ASN A 44 -4.36 0.40 -16.22
N ALA A 45 -4.96 -0.01 -17.33
CA ALA A 45 -5.67 0.89 -18.24
C ALA A 45 -6.88 1.53 -17.56
N ALA A 46 -7.68 0.79 -16.77
CA ALA A 46 -8.79 1.30 -15.98
C ALA A 46 -8.31 2.30 -14.92
N ALA A 47 -7.31 1.92 -14.12
CA ALA A 47 -6.75 2.79 -13.07
C ALA A 47 -6.15 4.08 -13.65
N GLY A 48 -5.44 4.00 -14.77
CA GLY A 48 -4.89 5.16 -15.49
C GLY A 48 -6.00 6.06 -16.06
N THR A 49 -7.07 5.46 -16.55
CA THR A 49 -8.22 6.19 -17.10
C THR A 49 -8.93 7.02 -16.04
N LEU A 50 -9.13 6.47 -14.83
CA LEU A 50 -9.77 7.18 -13.71
C LEU A 50 -8.97 8.41 -13.22
N LYS A 51 -7.66 8.45 -13.51
CA LYS A 51 -6.80 9.60 -13.15
C LYS A 51 -6.80 10.73 -14.19
N LEU A 52 -7.46 10.55 -15.34
CA LEU A 52 -7.54 11.57 -16.38
C LEU A 52 -8.41 12.74 -15.93
N GLN A 53 -7.95 13.96 -16.22
CA GLN A 53 -8.67 15.18 -15.88
C GLN A 53 -9.85 15.47 -16.85
N LYS A 54 -9.77 14.99 -18.09
CA LYS A 54 -10.81 15.18 -19.11
C LYS A 54 -11.87 14.09 -19.01
N SER A 55 -13.04 14.41 -18.46
CA SER A 55 -14.18 13.49 -18.31
C SER A 55 -14.70 12.91 -19.63
N SER A 56 -14.62 13.65 -20.73
CA SER A 56 -14.98 13.17 -22.06
C SER A 56 -14.09 12.02 -22.54
N GLU A 57 -12.79 12.08 -22.22
CA GLU A 57 -11.85 11.00 -22.53
C GLU A 57 -12.11 9.75 -21.67
N VAL A 58 -12.42 9.94 -20.39
CA VAL A 58 -12.83 8.85 -19.50
C VAL A 58 -14.08 8.14 -20.04
N ALA A 59 -15.10 8.93 -20.44
CA ALA A 59 -16.34 8.38 -21.00
C ALA A 59 -16.07 7.59 -22.29
N ARG A 60 -15.22 8.09 -23.20
CA ARG A 60 -14.85 7.42 -24.45
C ARG A 60 -14.23 6.05 -24.24
N ARG A 61 -13.48 5.84 -23.15
CA ARG A 61 -12.79 4.58 -22.87
C ARG A 61 -13.70 3.46 -22.37
N GLY A 62 -14.96 3.77 -22.02
CA GLY A 62 -16.00 2.79 -21.74
C GLY A 62 -15.70 1.93 -20.51
N LEU A 63 -15.32 2.58 -19.39
CA LEU A 63 -15.20 1.89 -18.11
C LEU A 63 -16.58 1.40 -17.64
N GLU A 64 -16.59 0.28 -16.92
CA GLU A 64 -17.79 -0.29 -16.30
C GLU A 64 -17.57 -0.44 -14.79
N ALA A 65 -18.62 -0.20 -14.00
CA ALA A 65 -18.61 -0.42 -12.57
C ALA A 65 -19.45 -1.67 -12.22
N TYR A 66 -18.86 -2.62 -11.50
CA TYR A 66 -19.52 -3.81 -10.96
C TYR A 66 -19.69 -3.66 -9.47
N PHE A 67 -20.93 -3.72 -8.98
CA PHE A 67 -21.24 -3.51 -7.58
C PHE A 67 -21.36 -4.84 -6.86
N TYR A 68 -20.85 -4.89 -5.63
CA TYR A 68 -20.72 -6.13 -4.86
C TYR A 68 -21.11 -6.00 -3.39
N PHE A 69 -21.53 -4.81 -2.92
CA PHE A 69 -21.97 -4.62 -1.55
C PHE A 69 -22.92 -3.44 -1.42
N LEU A 70 -23.99 -3.61 -0.62
CA LEU A 70 -24.98 -2.61 -0.27
C LEU A 70 -24.88 -2.28 1.22
N LEU A 71 -24.91 -1.00 1.55
CA LEU A 71 -24.93 -0.44 2.89
C LEU A 71 -26.05 0.58 3.04
N GLY A 72 -26.62 0.67 4.21
CA GLY A 72 -27.66 1.64 4.57
C GLY A 72 -28.42 1.23 5.80
N ASP A 73 -29.12 2.17 6.42
CA ASP A 73 -29.92 1.93 7.61
C ASP A 73 -31.23 1.17 7.29
N GLU A 74 -31.74 1.34 6.06
CA GLU A 74 -33.02 0.77 5.58
C GLU A 74 -32.78 -0.11 4.35
N ILE A 75 -31.92 -1.13 4.47
CA ILE A 75 -31.71 -2.10 3.38
C ILE A 75 -32.86 -3.10 3.30
N PRO A 76 -33.28 -3.53 2.07
CA PRO A 76 -34.54 -4.24 1.91
C PRO A 76 -34.59 -5.67 2.47
N TYR A 77 -33.44 -6.34 2.61
CA TYR A 77 -33.38 -7.76 3.00
C TYR A 77 -32.33 -7.99 4.10
N ASP A 78 -32.50 -9.07 4.86
CA ASP A 78 -31.58 -9.49 5.93
C ASP A 78 -30.42 -10.38 5.44
N ASN A 79 -30.24 -10.48 4.13
CA ASN A 79 -29.20 -11.28 3.52
C ASN A 79 -28.54 -10.56 2.33
N HIS A 80 -27.29 -10.93 2.08
CA HIS A 80 -26.45 -10.28 1.08
C HIS A 80 -26.94 -10.51 -0.36
N TYR A 81 -27.35 -11.74 -0.68
CA TYR A 81 -27.74 -12.11 -2.06
C TYR A 81 -28.95 -11.34 -2.54
N ASP A 82 -30.04 -11.32 -1.76
CA ASP A 82 -31.26 -10.62 -2.15
C ASP A 82 -31.06 -9.11 -2.20
N ASN A 83 -30.23 -8.56 -1.31
CA ASN A 83 -29.83 -7.16 -1.37
C ASN A 83 -29.08 -6.83 -2.68
N MET A 84 -28.20 -7.71 -3.15
CA MET A 84 -27.52 -7.50 -4.43
C MET A 84 -28.47 -7.69 -5.63
N MET A 85 -29.46 -8.55 -5.54
CA MET A 85 -30.52 -8.65 -6.55
C MET A 85 -31.39 -7.39 -6.61
N ALA A 86 -31.68 -6.78 -5.44
CA ALA A 86 -32.35 -5.48 -5.39
C ALA A 86 -31.50 -4.39 -6.04
N VAL A 87 -30.21 -4.30 -5.73
CA VAL A 87 -29.26 -3.37 -6.36
C VAL A 87 -29.26 -3.53 -7.87
N ARG A 88 -29.30 -4.76 -8.38
CA ARG A 88 -29.43 -5.04 -9.81
C ARG A 88 -30.74 -4.50 -10.37
N SER A 89 -31.87 -4.71 -9.68
CA SER A 89 -33.18 -4.22 -10.11
C SER A 89 -33.26 -2.70 -10.16
N TRP A 90 -32.45 -2.00 -9.38
CA TRP A 90 -32.34 -0.53 -9.40
C TRP A 90 -31.52 0.01 -10.56
N GLY A 91 -30.92 -0.87 -11.39
CA GLY A 91 -30.14 -0.53 -12.58
C GLY A 91 -28.64 -0.52 -12.38
N PHE A 92 -28.15 -0.96 -11.23
CA PHE A 92 -26.71 -1.13 -11.00
C PHE A 92 -26.22 -2.47 -11.57
N LYS A 93 -25.05 -2.48 -12.16
CA LYS A 93 -24.46 -3.71 -12.72
C LYS A 93 -23.86 -4.56 -11.59
N VAL A 94 -24.46 -5.74 -11.38
CA VAL A 94 -24.01 -6.77 -10.45
C VAL A 94 -23.57 -7.97 -11.27
N ALA A 95 -22.53 -8.68 -10.83
CA ALA A 95 -22.01 -9.85 -11.54
C ALA A 95 -23.11 -10.94 -11.69
N ASP A 96 -23.32 -11.42 -12.92
CA ASP A 96 -24.32 -12.46 -13.22
C ASP A 96 -23.98 -13.81 -12.60
N GLN A 97 -22.72 -14.01 -12.29
CA GLN A 97 -22.14 -15.25 -11.76
C GLN A 97 -22.33 -15.40 -10.24
N MET A 98 -22.91 -14.39 -9.58
CA MET A 98 -23.16 -14.46 -8.15
C MET A 98 -24.22 -15.51 -7.83
N THR A 99 -23.94 -16.41 -6.88
CA THR A 99 -24.82 -17.50 -6.48
C THR A 99 -24.71 -17.79 -4.99
N ILE A 100 -25.71 -18.51 -4.45
CA ILE A 100 -25.69 -19.04 -3.08
C ILE A 100 -25.15 -20.46 -3.12
N LEU A 101 -24.23 -20.76 -2.18
CA LEU A 101 -23.66 -22.08 -1.97
C LEU A 101 -23.96 -22.53 -0.55
N ASN A 102 -24.39 -23.78 -0.37
CA ASN A 102 -24.89 -24.31 0.89
C ASN A 102 -23.93 -25.33 1.55
N SER A 103 -22.89 -25.73 0.85
CA SER A 103 -21.90 -26.69 1.36
C SER A 103 -20.48 -26.36 0.91
N ILE A 104 -19.51 -26.91 1.62
CA ILE A 104 -18.10 -26.77 1.22
C ILE A 104 -17.79 -27.50 -0.09
N GLU A 105 -18.53 -28.54 -0.40
CA GLU A 105 -18.41 -29.25 -1.67
C GLU A 105 -18.88 -28.37 -2.85
N GLU A 106 -20.01 -27.67 -2.69
CA GLU A 106 -20.47 -26.69 -3.67
C GLU A 106 -19.45 -25.56 -3.87
N VAL A 107 -18.82 -25.08 -2.78
CA VAL A 107 -17.75 -24.07 -2.85
C VAL A 107 -16.59 -24.60 -3.68
N HIS A 108 -16.13 -25.84 -3.40
CA HIS A 108 -15.03 -26.44 -4.15
C HIS A 108 -15.37 -26.59 -5.65
N ASN A 109 -16.56 -27.11 -5.96
CA ASN A 109 -17.01 -27.25 -7.34
C ASN A 109 -17.11 -25.91 -8.07
N PHE A 110 -17.55 -24.86 -7.39
CA PHE A 110 -17.62 -23.51 -7.93
C PHE A 110 -16.21 -22.94 -8.22
N ILE A 111 -15.23 -23.18 -7.35
CA ILE A 111 -13.85 -22.82 -7.58
C ILE A 111 -13.31 -23.52 -8.83
N MET A 112 -13.46 -24.84 -8.92
CA MET A 112 -12.96 -25.65 -10.03
C MET A 112 -13.61 -25.28 -11.38
N TYR A 113 -14.87 -24.90 -11.34
CA TYR A 113 -15.60 -24.42 -12.52
C TYR A 113 -15.03 -23.08 -13.00
N TRP A 114 -14.92 -22.08 -12.10
CA TRP A 114 -14.50 -20.74 -12.48
C TRP A 114 -13.00 -20.62 -12.75
N ASP A 115 -12.18 -21.51 -12.23
CA ASP A 115 -10.76 -21.56 -12.62
C ASP A 115 -10.59 -21.76 -14.13
N LYS A 116 -11.49 -22.53 -14.77
CA LYS A 116 -11.49 -22.76 -16.21
C LYS A 116 -12.28 -21.70 -16.99
N GLU A 117 -13.49 -21.40 -16.54
CA GLU A 117 -14.47 -20.60 -17.28
C GLU A 117 -14.24 -19.08 -17.18
N ARG A 118 -13.47 -18.61 -16.18
CA ARG A 118 -13.18 -17.18 -15.98
C ARG A 118 -12.59 -16.49 -17.21
N LYS A 119 -11.86 -17.23 -18.04
CA LYS A 119 -11.26 -16.70 -19.27
C LYS A 119 -12.29 -16.27 -20.33
N LYS A 120 -13.53 -16.71 -20.20
CA LYS A 120 -14.65 -16.35 -21.08
C LYS A 120 -15.42 -15.13 -20.59
N LEU A 121 -15.10 -14.62 -19.39
CA LEU A 121 -15.75 -13.43 -18.84
C LEU A 121 -15.39 -12.17 -19.63
N PRO A 122 -16.30 -11.21 -19.74
CA PRO A 122 -16.05 -9.98 -20.47
C PRO A 122 -15.02 -9.07 -19.79
N VAL A 123 -14.65 -9.37 -18.55
CA VAL A 123 -13.69 -8.63 -17.73
C VAL A 123 -12.62 -9.56 -17.16
N ALA A 124 -11.43 -9.02 -16.90
CA ALA A 124 -10.38 -9.75 -16.23
C ALA A 124 -10.76 -10.06 -14.78
N THR A 125 -10.55 -11.32 -14.36
CA THR A 125 -10.83 -11.78 -12.99
C THR A 125 -9.68 -12.64 -12.48
N ASP A 126 -9.26 -12.39 -11.23
CA ASP A 126 -8.12 -13.04 -10.58
C ASP A 126 -8.53 -14.00 -9.45
N GLY A 127 -9.82 -14.02 -9.09
CA GLY A 127 -10.31 -14.86 -8.00
C GLY A 127 -11.81 -14.76 -7.77
N LEU A 128 -12.22 -15.35 -6.66
CA LEU A 128 -13.60 -15.39 -6.16
C LEU A 128 -13.62 -14.77 -4.75
N VAL A 129 -14.75 -14.17 -4.38
CA VAL A 129 -14.98 -13.70 -3.01
C VAL A 129 -16.19 -14.41 -2.45
N PHE A 130 -15.96 -15.18 -1.38
CA PHE A 130 -17.03 -15.86 -0.63
C PHE A 130 -17.40 -15.00 0.57
N LYS A 131 -18.70 -14.83 0.79
CA LYS A 131 -19.24 -14.01 1.89
C LYS A 131 -20.32 -14.79 2.62
N ILE A 132 -20.40 -14.62 3.93
CA ILE A 132 -21.54 -15.10 4.70
C ILE A 132 -22.79 -14.36 4.22
N ASN A 133 -23.86 -15.10 3.85
CA ASN A 133 -25.06 -14.49 3.26
C ASN A 133 -25.92 -13.76 4.29
N ASN A 134 -26.06 -14.27 5.53
CA ASN A 134 -26.88 -13.67 6.58
C ASN A 134 -26.19 -12.45 7.21
N LEU A 135 -26.86 -11.28 7.21
CA LEU A 135 -26.29 -10.03 7.71
C LEU A 135 -26.08 -10.02 9.21
N LYS A 136 -26.94 -10.67 10.00
CA LYS A 136 -26.75 -10.79 11.46
C LYS A 136 -25.50 -11.61 11.79
N GLN A 137 -25.19 -12.63 11.00
CA GLN A 137 -23.95 -13.38 11.15
C GLN A 137 -22.74 -12.56 10.74
N GLN A 138 -22.85 -11.73 9.71
CA GLN A 138 -21.78 -10.80 9.33
C GLN A 138 -21.47 -9.82 10.45
N GLU A 139 -22.49 -9.25 11.08
CA GLU A 139 -22.37 -8.34 12.22
C GLU A 139 -21.72 -9.02 13.43
N ALA A 140 -22.16 -10.24 13.77
CA ALA A 140 -21.61 -11.02 14.88
C ALA A 140 -20.11 -11.36 14.68
N LEU A 141 -19.68 -11.66 13.44
CA LEU A 141 -18.29 -11.94 13.10
C LEU A 141 -17.42 -10.67 13.09
N GLY A 142 -18.00 -9.54 12.72
CA GLY A 142 -17.35 -8.24 12.73
C GLY A 142 -16.18 -8.10 11.75
N PHE A 143 -15.24 -7.21 12.12
CA PHE A 143 -14.11 -6.82 11.29
C PHE A 143 -12.79 -6.96 12.05
N THR A 144 -11.71 -7.13 11.31
CA THR A 144 -10.35 -6.81 11.76
C THR A 144 -10.06 -5.33 11.46
N ALA A 145 -8.90 -4.81 11.84
CA ALA A 145 -8.49 -3.45 11.48
C ALA A 145 -8.51 -3.17 9.95
N LYS A 146 -8.40 -4.21 9.10
CA LYS A 146 -8.25 -4.06 7.65
C LYS A 146 -9.32 -4.75 6.81
N SER A 147 -10.00 -5.76 7.35
CA SER A 147 -10.87 -6.62 6.54
C SER A 147 -12.04 -7.21 7.34
N PRO A 148 -13.16 -7.56 6.69
CA PRO A 148 -14.25 -8.28 7.32
C PRO A 148 -13.84 -9.72 7.67
N ARG A 149 -14.32 -10.24 8.80
CA ARG A 149 -14.13 -11.65 9.20
C ARG A 149 -15.12 -12.60 8.51
N TRP A 150 -16.14 -12.06 7.91
CA TRP A 150 -17.24 -12.79 7.23
C TRP A 150 -17.06 -12.91 5.72
N ALA A 151 -15.91 -12.47 5.18
CA ALA A 151 -15.58 -12.60 3.78
C ALA A 151 -14.17 -13.16 3.59
N ILE A 152 -14.01 -14.03 2.59
CA ILE A 152 -12.73 -14.61 2.21
C ILE A 152 -12.53 -14.52 0.70
N ALA A 153 -11.36 -14.10 0.26
CA ALA A 153 -10.97 -14.10 -1.13
C ALA A 153 -10.18 -15.39 -1.46
N TYR A 154 -10.61 -16.07 -2.49
CA TYR A 154 -9.86 -17.15 -3.12
C TYR A 154 -9.22 -16.61 -4.40
N LYS A 155 -7.91 -16.68 -4.52
CA LYS A 155 -7.16 -16.30 -5.72
C LYS A 155 -6.86 -17.54 -6.55
N PHE A 156 -7.15 -17.49 -7.85
CA PHE A 156 -6.74 -18.55 -8.76
C PHE A 156 -5.21 -18.64 -8.84
N ALA A 157 -4.72 -19.81 -9.26
CA ALA A 157 -3.29 -19.95 -9.51
C ALA A 157 -2.82 -18.93 -10.56
N PRO A 158 -1.76 -18.18 -10.29
CA PRO A 158 -1.23 -17.22 -11.23
C PRO A 158 -0.65 -17.94 -12.47
N GLU A 159 -0.62 -17.22 -13.59
CA GLU A 159 0.11 -17.69 -14.76
C GLU A 159 1.60 -17.79 -14.45
N ARG A 160 2.24 -18.82 -14.99
CA ARG A 160 3.67 -19.06 -14.88
C ARG A 160 4.31 -19.06 -16.25
N GLU A 161 5.43 -18.38 -16.35
CA GLU A 161 6.26 -18.41 -17.54
C GLU A 161 7.70 -18.82 -17.17
N CYS A 162 8.37 -19.50 -18.10
CA CYS A 162 9.74 -19.95 -17.90
C CYS A 162 10.69 -19.02 -18.65
N THR A 163 11.73 -18.56 -17.95
CA THR A 163 12.72 -17.65 -18.54
C THR A 163 14.10 -17.85 -17.92
N ARG A 164 15.15 -17.45 -18.65
CA ARG A 164 16.53 -17.63 -18.19
C ARG A 164 16.93 -16.58 -17.17
N LEU A 165 17.59 -17.02 -16.10
CA LEU A 165 18.33 -16.19 -15.17
C LEU A 165 19.59 -15.64 -15.85
N ARG A 166 19.78 -14.32 -15.84
CA ARG A 166 21.01 -13.66 -16.28
C ARG A 166 22.01 -13.53 -15.14
N TYR A 167 21.55 -12.96 -14.03
CA TYR A 167 22.31 -12.81 -12.78
C TYR A 167 21.36 -12.46 -11.63
N VAL A 168 21.83 -12.60 -10.40
CA VAL A 168 21.13 -12.12 -9.21
C VAL A 168 21.79 -10.83 -8.72
N SER A 169 21.00 -9.78 -8.54
CA SER A 169 21.39 -8.56 -7.83
C SER A 169 20.88 -8.58 -6.40
N PHE A 170 21.65 -7.96 -5.50
CA PHE A 170 21.29 -7.86 -4.08
C PHE A 170 21.03 -6.39 -3.76
N GLU A 171 19.80 -6.06 -3.36
CA GLU A 171 19.35 -4.70 -3.13
C GLU A 171 19.20 -4.43 -1.65
N VAL A 172 19.67 -3.27 -1.21
CA VAL A 172 19.60 -2.84 0.19
C VAL A 172 18.35 -2.00 0.37
N GLY A 173 17.42 -2.48 1.18
CA GLY A 173 16.23 -1.72 1.53
C GLY A 173 16.48 -0.66 2.61
N ARG A 174 15.51 0.20 2.82
CA ARG A 174 15.52 1.28 3.84
C ARG A 174 15.88 0.79 5.25
N THR A 175 15.46 -0.41 5.61
CA THR A 175 15.71 -1.03 6.92
C THR A 175 17.02 -1.83 6.97
N GLY A 176 17.84 -1.78 5.91
CA GLY A 176 19.06 -2.56 5.79
C GLY A 176 18.84 -3.98 5.29
N ILE A 177 17.62 -4.46 5.14
CA ILE A 177 17.32 -5.80 4.63
C ILE A 177 17.86 -5.95 3.22
N ILE A 178 18.58 -7.04 2.97
CA ILE A 178 19.11 -7.39 1.66
C ILE A 178 18.11 -8.27 0.93
N THR A 179 17.60 -7.76 -0.19
CA THR A 179 16.65 -8.48 -1.03
C THR A 179 17.33 -8.96 -2.31
N PRO A 180 17.41 -10.28 -2.56
CA PRO A 180 17.91 -10.81 -3.80
C PRO A 180 16.87 -10.67 -4.91
N VAL A 181 17.30 -10.24 -6.10
CA VAL A 181 16.46 -10.02 -7.27
C VAL A 181 17.05 -10.75 -8.47
N ALA A 182 16.29 -11.68 -9.03
CA ALA A 182 16.64 -12.35 -10.28
C ALA A 182 16.47 -11.37 -11.45
N ASN A 183 17.55 -11.12 -12.20
CA ASN A 183 17.52 -10.40 -13.46
C ASN A 183 17.40 -11.42 -14.60
N LEU A 184 16.37 -11.30 -15.42
CA LEU A 184 15.85 -12.32 -16.30
C LEU A 184 15.95 -11.91 -17.78
N ASP A 185 15.96 -12.88 -18.67
CA ASP A 185 15.58 -12.61 -20.06
C ASP A 185 14.13 -12.11 -20.09
N PRO A 186 13.82 -11.11 -20.95
CA PRO A 186 12.48 -10.55 -20.99
C PRO A 186 11.43 -11.61 -21.34
N VAL A 187 10.41 -11.76 -20.50
CA VAL A 187 9.31 -12.71 -20.70
C VAL A 187 7.96 -12.00 -20.56
N LEU A 188 7.03 -12.35 -21.44
CA LEU A 188 5.65 -11.84 -21.37
C LEU A 188 4.87 -12.64 -20.31
N LEU A 189 4.39 -11.97 -19.26
CA LEU A 189 3.61 -12.60 -18.18
C LEU A 189 2.43 -11.69 -17.80
N SER A 190 1.24 -12.20 -17.95
CA SER A 190 -0.02 -11.47 -17.67
C SER A 190 -0.05 -10.08 -18.32
N GLY A 191 0.27 -10.03 -19.63
CA GLY A 191 0.24 -8.83 -20.46
C GLY A 191 1.37 -7.83 -20.24
N THR A 192 2.37 -8.10 -19.39
CA THR A 192 3.53 -7.22 -19.19
C THR A 192 4.83 -7.96 -19.38
N ILE A 193 5.87 -7.25 -19.87
CA ILE A 193 7.22 -7.81 -20.02
C ILE A 193 7.91 -7.76 -18.65
N VAL A 194 8.20 -8.93 -18.10
CA VAL A 194 8.95 -9.10 -16.86
C VAL A 194 10.42 -9.28 -17.20
N LYS A 195 11.29 -8.52 -16.53
CA LYS A 195 12.77 -8.58 -16.64
C LYS A 195 13.42 -8.83 -15.27
N ARG A 196 12.68 -8.64 -14.20
CA ARG A 196 13.17 -8.76 -12.82
C ARG A 196 12.10 -9.42 -11.95
N ALA A 197 12.52 -10.32 -11.07
CA ALA A 197 11.62 -11.00 -10.16
C ALA A 197 12.27 -11.15 -8.77
N SER A 198 11.49 -11.03 -7.70
CA SER A 198 11.99 -11.19 -6.33
C SER A 198 12.35 -12.65 -6.05
N LEU A 199 13.46 -12.83 -5.34
CA LEU A 199 13.86 -14.10 -4.71
C LEU A 199 13.63 -14.06 -3.19
N HIS A 200 12.94 -13.05 -2.70
CA HIS A 200 12.55 -12.82 -1.31
C HIS A 200 13.75 -12.71 -0.35
N ASN A 201 14.51 -13.79 -0.10
CA ASN A 201 15.60 -13.85 0.86
C ASN A 201 16.60 -14.98 0.51
N ALA A 202 17.62 -15.16 1.34
CA ALA A 202 18.66 -16.19 1.17
C ALA A 202 18.07 -17.59 1.20
N ASP A 203 17.14 -17.87 2.12
CA ASP A 203 16.57 -19.21 2.31
C ASP A 203 15.80 -19.69 1.06
N ILE A 204 15.21 -18.77 0.29
CA ILE A 204 14.55 -19.10 -0.99
C ILE A 204 15.56 -19.43 -2.07
N ILE A 205 16.70 -18.73 -2.15
CA ILE A 205 17.77 -19.09 -3.11
C ILE A 205 18.26 -20.51 -2.83
N GLU A 206 18.49 -20.81 -1.57
CA GLU A 206 18.98 -22.12 -1.08
C GLU A 206 17.94 -23.24 -1.31
N SER A 207 16.68 -22.99 -0.93
CA SER A 207 15.60 -23.98 -1.06
C SER A 207 15.23 -24.29 -2.51
N LEU A 208 15.39 -23.35 -3.42
CA LEU A 208 15.19 -23.55 -4.85
C LEU A 208 16.45 -24.05 -5.57
N ASP A 209 17.58 -24.14 -4.86
CA ASP A 209 18.87 -24.57 -5.41
C ASP A 209 19.18 -23.84 -6.74
N ILE A 210 19.17 -22.50 -6.71
CA ILE A 210 19.32 -21.68 -7.92
C ILE A 210 20.78 -21.63 -8.35
N HIS A 211 21.02 -21.93 -9.63
CA HIS A 211 22.33 -21.87 -10.27
C HIS A 211 22.37 -20.80 -11.39
N GLU A 212 23.57 -20.45 -11.77
CA GLU A 212 23.79 -19.53 -12.89
C GLU A 212 23.16 -20.03 -14.18
N ASN A 213 22.53 -19.12 -14.92
CA ASN A 213 21.87 -19.39 -16.20
C ASN A 213 20.70 -20.39 -16.13
N ASP A 214 20.20 -20.74 -14.94
CA ASP A 214 19.01 -21.58 -14.78
C ASP A 214 17.82 -21.04 -15.54
N MET A 215 16.95 -21.95 -15.98
CA MET A 215 15.60 -21.61 -16.43
C MET A 215 14.69 -21.57 -15.21
N LEU A 216 14.10 -20.38 -14.95
CA LEU A 216 13.31 -20.09 -13.77
C LEU A 216 11.84 -19.90 -14.11
N TYR A 217 10.94 -20.48 -13.31
CA TYR A 217 9.53 -20.21 -13.40
C TYR A 217 9.17 -18.95 -12.61
N VAL A 218 8.58 -17.99 -13.32
CA VAL A 218 8.17 -16.69 -12.79
C VAL A 218 6.65 -16.62 -12.72
N GLU A 219 6.11 -16.17 -11.62
CA GLU A 219 4.69 -15.80 -11.48
C GLU A 219 4.55 -14.42 -10.86
N LYS A 220 3.37 -13.79 -11.02
CA LYS A 220 3.06 -12.52 -10.35
C LYS A 220 2.21 -12.75 -9.12
N GLY A 221 2.76 -12.47 -7.95
CA GLY A 221 1.99 -12.42 -6.71
C GLY A 221 0.94 -11.31 -6.76
N GLY A 222 -0.35 -11.68 -6.62
CA GLY A 222 -1.46 -10.72 -6.74
C GLY A 222 -1.53 -9.99 -8.09
N GLU A 223 -1.01 -10.60 -9.16
CA GLU A 223 -0.91 -10.06 -10.53
C GLU A 223 -0.02 -8.80 -10.66
N ILE A 224 0.76 -8.44 -9.65
CA ILE A 224 1.54 -7.20 -9.62
C ILE A 224 3.04 -7.49 -9.51
N ILE A 225 3.48 -8.19 -8.47
CA ILE A 225 4.91 -8.37 -8.14
C ILE A 225 5.43 -9.69 -8.68
N PRO A 226 6.40 -9.68 -9.64
CA PRO A 226 7.03 -10.90 -10.11
C PRO A 226 7.89 -11.55 -9.03
N LYS A 227 7.76 -12.85 -8.87
CA LYS A 227 8.58 -13.68 -7.98
C LYS A 227 8.97 -14.99 -8.64
N ILE A 228 10.10 -15.54 -8.24
CA ILE A 228 10.55 -16.86 -8.67
C ILE A 228 9.89 -17.91 -7.77
N VAL A 229 9.39 -18.98 -8.38
CA VAL A 229 8.66 -20.04 -7.68
C VAL A 229 9.21 -21.44 -7.89
N ALA A 230 9.98 -21.66 -8.95
CA ALA A 230 10.62 -22.95 -9.22
C ALA A 230 11.77 -22.79 -10.21
N VAL A 231 12.60 -23.83 -10.29
CA VAL A 231 13.69 -24.00 -11.27
C VAL A 231 13.33 -25.15 -12.21
N ASP A 232 13.64 -25.03 -13.47
CA ASP A 232 13.64 -26.15 -14.43
C ASP A 232 14.98 -26.88 -14.39
N GLU A 233 15.13 -27.74 -13.41
CA GLU A 233 16.37 -28.52 -13.21
C GLU A 233 16.78 -29.36 -14.42
N LYS A 234 15.80 -29.74 -15.29
CA LYS A 234 16.09 -30.58 -16.47
C LYS A 234 16.86 -29.83 -17.53
N SER A 235 16.75 -28.51 -17.57
CA SER A 235 17.44 -27.64 -18.53
C SER A 235 18.76 -27.08 -17.98
N ARG A 236 19.10 -27.38 -16.72
CA ARG A 236 20.32 -26.93 -16.05
C ARG A 236 21.56 -27.52 -16.74
N LYS A 237 22.56 -26.67 -16.95
CA LYS A 237 23.85 -27.12 -17.46
C LYS A 237 24.65 -27.80 -16.37
N ALA A 238 25.43 -28.83 -16.75
CA ALA A 238 26.22 -29.62 -15.79
C ALA A 238 27.34 -28.82 -15.09
N ASP A 239 27.76 -27.70 -15.67
CA ASP A 239 28.81 -26.79 -15.18
C ASP A 239 28.24 -25.51 -14.54
N ALA A 240 26.93 -25.43 -14.30
CA ALA A 240 26.30 -24.28 -13.66
C ALA A 240 26.69 -24.20 -12.19
N GLU A 241 27.24 -23.05 -11.78
CA GLU A 241 27.60 -22.80 -10.38
C GLU A 241 26.38 -22.34 -9.54
N PRO A 242 26.27 -22.77 -8.28
CA PRO A 242 25.18 -22.32 -7.42
C PRO A 242 25.29 -20.83 -7.10
N ILE A 243 24.17 -20.15 -7.02
CA ILE A 243 24.10 -18.75 -6.59
C ILE A 243 24.21 -18.69 -5.06
N HIS A 244 25.25 -18.03 -4.58
CA HIS A 244 25.46 -17.80 -3.15
C HIS A 244 24.94 -16.43 -2.73
N PHE A 245 24.33 -16.35 -1.54
CA PHE A 245 23.96 -15.08 -0.96
C PHE A 245 25.23 -14.33 -0.51
N VAL A 246 25.17 -13.00 -0.58
CA VAL A 246 26.33 -12.14 -0.23
C VAL A 246 26.54 -12.10 1.30
N ASP A 247 27.80 -12.06 1.73
CA ASP A 247 28.21 -11.94 3.13
C ASP A 247 28.44 -10.47 3.58
N LYS A 248 28.55 -9.57 2.61
CA LYS A 248 28.75 -8.13 2.82
C LYS A 248 27.71 -7.32 2.09
N CYS A 249 27.40 -6.16 2.67
CA CYS A 249 26.49 -5.21 2.07
C CYS A 249 27.01 -4.75 0.70
N PRO A 250 26.24 -4.91 -0.38
CA PRO A 250 26.67 -4.54 -1.72
C PRO A 250 26.88 -3.03 -1.90
N ALA A 251 26.30 -2.21 -1.01
CA ALA A 251 26.41 -0.75 -1.10
C ALA A 251 27.56 -0.16 -0.25
N CYS A 252 27.79 -0.69 0.96
CA CYS A 252 28.79 -0.11 1.88
C CYS A 252 29.87 -1.08 2.37
N GLY A 253 29.85 -2.35 1.93
CA GLY A 253 30.88 -3.36 2.25
C GLY A 253 30.82 -3.88 3.70
N THR A 254 29.93 -3.39 4.55
CA THR A 254 29.81 -3.85 5.94
C THR A 254 29.35 -5.32 6.00
N PRO A 255 29.94 -6.16 6.85
CA PRO A 255 29.46 -7.53 7.04
C PRO A 255 27.99 -7.58 7.42
N LEU A 256 27.22 -8.47 6.76
CA LEU A 256 25.81 -8.65 7.02
C LEU A 256 25.57 -9.42 8.31
N GLN A 257 24.42 -9.18 8.93
CA GLN A 257 23.96 -9.91 10.10
C GLN A 257 22.62 -10.56 9.80
N ARG A 258 22.42 -11.80 10.27
CA ARG A 258 21.11 -12.45 10.19
C ARG A 258 20.34 -12.09 11.45
N ILE A 259 19.09 -11.67 11.29
CA ILE A 259 18.20 -11.44 12.42
C ILE A 259 17.80 -12.83 12.98
N GLU A 260 18.00 -13.02 14.28
CA GLU A 260 17.67 -14.28 14.94
C GLU A 260 16.15 -14.56 14.85
N GLY A 261 15.79 -15.77 14.42
CA GLY A 261 14.39 -16.15 14.20
C GLY A 261 13.76 -15.65 12.89
N GLU A 262 14.49 -14.89 12.06
CA GLU A 262 14.01 -14.39 10.77
C GLU A 262 14.87 -14.93 9.60
N ALA A 263 14.26 -14.89 8.40
CA ALA A 263 14.97 -15.20 7.16
C ALA A 263 15.77 -14.00 6.60
N ALA A 264 15.72 -12.86 7.29
CA ALA A 264 16.30 -11.61 6.81
C ALA A 264 17.79 -11.50 7.16
N TRP A 265 18.58 -11.13 6.14
CA TRP A 265 19.95 -10.64 6.30
C TRP A 265 19.95 -9.13 6.19
N VAL A 266 20.61 -8.43 7.13
CA VAL A 266 20.60 -6.98 7.23
C VAL A 266 21.99 -6.38 7.25
N CYS A 267 22.13 -5.20 6.67
CA CYS A 267 23.28 -4.35 6.84
C CYS A 267 23.12 -3.54 8.14
N PRO A 268 23.96 -3.78 9.18
CA PRO A 268 23.83 -3.07 10.46
C PRO A 268 24.29 -1.60 10.39
N ASN A 269 24.91 -1.16 9.32
CA ASN A 269 25.45 0.19 9.15
C ASN A 269 24.35 1.23 8.84
N LYS A 270 23.34 1.31 9.70
CA LYS A 270 22.13 2.08 9.48
C LYS A 270 22.34 3.58 9.26
N TYR A 271 23.43 4.17 9.79
CA TYR A 271 23.68 5.62 9.72
C TYR A 271 24.65 6.04 8.60
N HIS A 272 25.35 5.08 7.94
CA HIS A 272 26.33 5.41 6.91
C HIS A 272 26.16 4.56 5.63
N CYS A 273 25.13 3.74 5.56
CA CYS A 273 24.82 2.98 4.36
C CYS A 273 23.93 3.82 3.42
N PRO A 274 24.40 4.22 2.22
CA PRO A 274 23.70 5.17 1.35
C PRO A 274 22.23 4.78 1.05
N PRO A 275 21.89 3.55 0.64
CA PRO A 275 20.50 3.20 0.38
C PRO A 275 19.60 3.25 1.61
N GLN A 276 20.14 2.99 2.80
CA GLN A 276 19.35 3.10 4.03
C GLN A 276 19.03 4.54 4.37
N ILE A 277 19.97 5.46 4.16
CA ILE A 277 19.78 6.89 4.42
C ILE A 277 18.81 7.47 3.39
N ALA A 278 19.07 7.28 2.09
CA ALA A 278 18.20 7.75 1.03
C ALA A 278 16.75 7.19 1.17
N GLY A 279 16.62 5.92 1.50
CA GLY A 279 15.31 5.30 1.73
C GLY A 279 14.59 5.84 2.98
N ARG A 280 15.29 6.26 4.03
CA ARG A 280 14.67 6.95 5.18
C ARG A 280 14.24 8.37 4.83
N ILE A 281 15.04 9.10 4.04
CA ILE A 281 14.65 10.42 3.53
C ILE A 281 13.40 10.30 2.66
N GLU A 282 13.39 9.36 1.70
CA GLU A 282 12.22 9.11 0.84
C GLU A 282 10.97 8.75 1.64
N HIS A 283 11.11 7.87 2.64
CA HIS A 283 10.00 7.54 3.52
C HIS A 283 9.51 8.77 4.28
N PHE A 284 10.40 9.53 4.90
CA PHE A 284 10.06 10.70 5.71
C PHE A 284 9.27 11.74 4.92
N VAL A 285 9.67 12.03 3.69
CA VAL A 285 9.00 13.02 2.83
C VAL A 285 7.72 12.50 2.20
N GLY A 286 7.44 11.21 2.32
CA GLY A 286 6.32 10.53 1.69
C GLY A 286 4.95 11.15 2.01
N ARG A 287 3.97 10.91 1.11
CA ARG A 287 2.62 11.50 1.17
C ARG A 287 1.87 11.22 2.49
N HIS A 288 2.04 10.04 3.07
CA HIS A 288 1.41 9.63 4.33
C HIS A 288 2.22 10.03 5.57
N MET A 289 3.42 10.54 5.39
CA MET A 289 4.32 11.03 6.42
C MET A 289 4.35 12.56 6.40
N MET A 290 5.47 13.18 6.06
CA MET A 290 5.62 14.64 6.09
C MET A 290 5.06 15.34 4.83
N ASN A 291 4.70 14.61 3.77
CA ASN A 291 4.09 15.09 2.53
C ASN A 291 4.88 16.22 1.85
N ILE A 292 6.18 16.05 1.74
CA ILE A 292 7.07 17.00 1.07
C ILE A 292 7.23 16.59 -0.38
N ASP A 293 6.56 17.28 -1.29
CA ASP A 293 6.60 17.00 -2.72
C ASP A 293 7.93 17.40 -3.37
N GLY A 294 8.39 16.57 -4.30
CA GLY A 294 9.56 16.86 -5.15
C GLY A 294 10.82 16.13 -4.73
N ILE A 295 10.78 15.38 -3.63
CA ILE A 295 11.87 14.49 -3.21
C ILE A 295 11.39 13.04 -3.38
N GLY A 296 11.82 12.38 -4.46
CA GLY A 296 11.68 10.94 -4.67
C GLY A 296 13.03 10.26 -4.51
N GLU A 297 13.13 8.96 -4.84
CA GLU A 297 14.33 8.15 -4.72
C GLU A 297 15.59 8.82 -5.34
N GLU A 298 15.47 9.30 -6.59
CA GLU A 298 16.59 9.96 -7.30
C GLU A 298 17.07 11.22 -6.57
N MET A 299 16.14 12.05 -6.10
CA MET A 299 16.46 13.28 -5.38
C MET A 299 17.01 13.01 -3.98
N ALA A 300 16.49 12.02 -3.27
CA ALA A 300 16.99 11.60 -1.97
C ALA A 300 18.46 11.11 -2.07
N ASN A 301 18.78 10.36 -3.13
CA ASN A 301 20.15 9.95 -3.41
C ASN A 301 21.07 11.16 -3.71
N GLN A 302 20.63 12.10 -4.57
CA GLN A 302 21.42 13.31 -4.87
C GLN A 302 21.68 14.16 -3.63
N LEU A 303 20.68 14.37 -2.77
CA LEU A 303 20.80 15.12 -1.51
C LEU A 303 21.84 14.48 -0.58
N TYR A 304 21.84 13.14 -0.50
CA TYR A 304 22.82 12.41 0.29
C TYR A 304 24.23 12.47 -0.33
N GLU A 305 24.35 12.17 -1.63
CA GLU A 305 25.65 12.15 -2.34
C GLU A 305 26.33 13.51 -2.38
N SER A 306 25.55 14.60 -2.41
CA SER A 306 26.07 15.98 -2.33
C SER A 306 26.50 16.39 -0.91
N GLY A 307 26.22 15.57 0.11
CA GLY A 307 26.47 15.90 1.51
C GLY A 307 25.52 16.96 2.10
N LEU A 308 24.47 17.33 1.39
CA LEU A 308 23.46 18.30 1.87
C LEU A 308 22.53 17.71 2.93
N VAL A 309 22.26 16.39 2.84
CA VAL A 309 21.34 15.70 3.76
C VAL A 309 21.96 14.35 4.14
N GLU A 310 22.41 14.22 5.37
CA GLU A 310 22.92 12.97 5.95
C GLU A 310 21.85 12.25 6.79
N ASN A 311 20.84 12.99 7.25
CA ASN A 311 19.68 12.47 7.99
C ASN A 311 18.44 13.33 7.75
N ILE A 312 17.29 12.88 8.23
CA ILE A 312 15.99 13.53 7.98
C ILE A 312 15.86 14.92 8.61
N ALA A 313 16.65 15.26 9.63
CA ALA A 313 16.60 16.59 10.25
C ALA A 313 17.27 17.65 9.36
N ASP A 314 18.29 17.28 8.57
CA ASP A 314 18.99 18.17 7.66
C ASP A 314 18.08 18.76 6.57
N LEU A 315 16.94 18.11 6.29
CA LEU A 315 15.94 18.63 5.35
C LEU A 315 15.42 20.01 5.76
N TYR A 316 15.39 20.32 7.05
CA TYR A 316 14.89 21.60 7.60
C TYR A 316 15.94 22.71 7.58
N ASP A 317 17.19 22.37 7.29
CA ASP A 317 18.30 23.33 7.13
C ASP A 317 18.54 23.71 5.67
N LEU A 318 17.87 23.04 4.70
CA LEU A 318 18.03 23.26 3.26
C LEU A 318 17.61 24.68 2.84
N ARG A 319 18.43 25.31 1.99
CA ARG A 319 18.19 26.62 1.38
C ARG A 319 18.01 26.50 -0.13
N GLU A 320 17.43 27.55 -0.72
CA GLU A 320 17.25 27.61 -2.19
C GLU A 320 18.59 27.45 -2.93
N GLU A 321 19.65 28.08 -2.41
CA GLU A 321 20.99 28.05 -3.00
C GLU A 321 21.55 26.63 -3.05
N ASP A 322 21.36 25.84 -1.99
CA ASP A 322 21.82 24.46 -1.89
C ASP A 322 21.10 23.56 -2.93
N LEU A 323 19.80 23.71 -3.05
CA LEU A 323 19.00 22.96 -3.99
C LEU A 323 19.31 23.29 -5.45
N LEU A 324 19.64 24.55 -5.75
CA LEU A 324 19.97 24.97 -7.13
C LEU A 324 21.34 24.45 -7.59
N MET A 325 22.18 23.92 -6.70
CA MET A 325 23.44 23.26 -7.06
C MET A 325 23.24 21.82 -7.54
N LEU A 326 22.05 21.23 -7.28
CA LEU A 326 21.77 19.85 -7.67
C LEU A 326 21.45 19.74 -9.15
N ASP A 327 21.86 18.63 -9.75
CA ASP A 327 21.63 18.35 -11.17
C ASP A 327 20.13 18.31 -11.51
N ARG A 328 19.77 18.99 -12.60
CA ARG A 328 18.41 19.03 -13.16
C ARG A 328 17.34 19.63 -12.23
N LEU A 329 17.74 20.31 -11.16
CA LEU A 329 16.79 20.97 -10.26
C LEU A 329 16.69 22.47 -10.60
N GLY A 330 15.55 22.86 -11.19
CA GLY A 330 15.28 24.27 -11.49
C GLY A 330 14.53 24.97 -10.35
N LYS A 331 14.51 26.32 -10.38
CA LYS A 331 13.93 27.18 -9.34
C LYS A 331 12.51 26.76 -8.92
N LYS A 332 11.61 26.42 -9.87
CA LYS A 332 10.23 25.99 -9.54
C LYS A 332 10.18 24.70 -8.70
N SER A 333 11.13 23.80 -8.92
CA SER A 333 11.21 22.56 -8.15
C SER A 333 11.81 22.81 -6.77
N ALA A 334 12.83 23.65 -6.66
CA ALA A 334 13.39 24.10 -5.39
C ALA A 334 12.33 24.80 -4.52
N ASP A 335 11.59 25.77 -5.10
CA ASP A 335 10.48 26.46 -4.42
C ASP A 335 9.41 25.47 -3.91
N ARG A 336 9.08 24.44 -4.69
CA ARG A 336 8.10 23.43 -4.30
C ARG A 336 8.59 22.59 -3.12
N ILE A 337 9.86 22.17 -3.13
CA ILE A 337 10.46 21.40 -2.03
C ILE A 337 10.46 22.25 -0.75
N LEU A 338 10.98 23.49 -0.79
CA LEU A 338 11.04 24.39 0.37
C LEU A 338 9.65 24.74 0.91
N LYS A 339 8.67 24.93 0.03
CA LYS A 339 7.26 25.10 0.43
C LYS A 339 6.72 23.86 1.12
N GLY A 340 7.02 22.67 0.60
CA GLY A 340 6.65 21.39 1.22
C GLY A 340 7.27 21.23 2.61
N ILE A 341 8.56 21.52 2.76
CA ILE A 341 9.26 21.51 4.06
C ILE A 341 8.57 22.45 5.05
N LYS A 342 8.28 23.69 4.64
CA LYS A 342 7.56 24.62 5.51
C LYS A 342 6.16 24.16 5.89
N GLN A 343 5.43 23.56 4.97
CA GLN A 343 4.09 23.03 5.23
C GLN A 343 4.12 21.79 6.15
N SER A 344 5.21 21.02 6.10
CA SER A 344 5.35 19.82 6.93
C SER A 344 5.41 20.13 8.43
N LEU A 345 5.74 21.34 8.85
CA LEU A 345 5.74 21.76 10.25
C LEU A 345 4.35 21.69 10.91
N SER A 346 3.28 21.70 10.13
CA SER A 346 1.91 21.57 10.62
C SER A 346 1.35 20.13 10.55
N ILE A 347 2.16 19.17 10.15
CA ILE A 347 1.74 17.77 10.07
C ILE A 347 1.52 17.19 11.47
N PRO A 348 0.38 16.49 11.71
CA PRO A 348 0.04 15.95 13.04
C PRO A 348 1.07 14.94 13.58
N PHE A 349 1.17 14.88 14.90
CA PHE A 349 2.18 14.08 15.63
C PHE A 349 2.19 12.60 15.23
N GLU A 350 1.05 11.97 15.01
CA GLU A 350 0.98 10.57 14.61
C GLU A 350 1.67 10.30 13.26
N ARG A 351 1.64 11.27 12.35
CA ARG A 351 2.35 11.16 11.08
C ARG A 351 3.84 11.44 11.22
N VAL A 352 4.22 12.35 12.13
CA VAL A 352 5.62 12.58 12.49
C VAL A 352 6.22 11.31 13.10
N LEU A 353 5.53 10.67 14.05
CA LEU A 353 5.99 9.42 14.66
C LEU A 353 6.16 8.31 13.60
N PHE A 354 5.21 8.17 12.69
CA PHE A 354 5.33 7.20 11.59
C PHE A 354 6.49 7.54 10.64
N ALA A 355 6.75 8.82 10.39
CA ALA A 355 7.84 9.30 9.55
C ALA A 355 9.24 8.99 10.11
N LEU A 356 9.39 8.87 11.44
CA LEU A 356 10.65 8.49 12.09
C LEU A 356 11.14 7.10 11.71
N SER A 357 10.30 6.27 11.07
CA SER A 357 10.69 4.92 10.59
C SER A 357 11.11 3.96 11.71
N ILE A 358 10.51 4.07 12.89
CA ILE A 358 10.74 3.13 13.99
C ILE A 358 10.36 1.72 13.52
N PRO A 359 11.23 0.71 13.70
CA PRO A 359 10.91 -0.66 13.31
C PRO A 359 9.59 -1.14 13.91
N ASN A 360 8.82 -1.92 13.17
CA ASN A 360 7.52 -2.46 13.58
C ASN A 360 6.40 -1.45 13.86
N VAL A 361 6.67 -0.13 13.75
CA VAL A 361 5.67 0.94 13.93
C VAL A 361 5.13 1.38 12.58
N GLY A 362 3.95 0.87 12.22
CA GLY A 362 3.20 1.28 11.03
C GLY A 362 2.30 2.50 11.29
N GLU A 363 1.64 3.01 10.23
CA GLU A 363 0.74 4.17 10.34
C GLU A 363 -0.34 4.00 11.41
N THR A 364 -1.01 2.84 11.45
CA THR A 364 -2.06 2.55 12.46
C THR A 364 -1.48 2.48 13.86
N THR A 365 -0.34 1.80 14.02
CA THR A 365 0.34 1.67 15.32
C THR A 365 0.82 3.03 15.83
N ALA A 366 1.36 3.88 14.97
CA ALA A 366 1.76 5.24 15.33
C ALA A 366 0.58 6.06 15.88
N LYS A 367 -0.59 6.00 15.23
CA LYS A 367 -1.82 6.65 15.72
C LYS A 367 -2.25 6.15 17.11
N ILE A 368 -2.18 4.83 17.33
CA ILE A 368 -2.54 4.22 18.61
C ILE A 368 -1.58 4.67 19.71
N ILE A 369 -0.27 4.61 19.46
CA ILE A 369 0.77 5.03 20.38
C ILE A 369 0.61 6.52 20.72
N CYS A 370 0.50 7.39 19.71
CA CYS A 370 0.35 8.83 19.93
C CYS A 370 -0.88 9.16 20.77
N LYS A 371 -2.01 8.49 20.52
CA LYS A 371 -3.23 8.68 21.31
C LYS A 371 -3.05 8.27 22.76
N ALA A 372 -2.27 7.22 23.03
CA ALA A 372 -2.03 6.73 24.38
C ALA A 372 -1.02 7.61 25.15
N CYS A 373 0.06 8.05 24.49
CA CYS A 373 1.12 8.82 25.15
C CYS A 373 0.88 10.35 25.15
N GLY A 374 0.09 10.88 24.21
CA GLY A 374 -0.23 12.31 24.08
C GLY A 374 0.92 13.19 23.55
N SER A 375 2.17 12.86 23.84
CA SER A 375 3.36 13.60 23.39
C SER A 375 4.57 12.70 23.20
N LEU A 376 5.53 13.18 22.42
CA LEU A 376 6.79 12.48 22.19
C LEU A 376 7.62 12.39 23.50
N ASP A 377 7.63 13.43 24.33
CA ASP A 377 8.36 13.43 25.60
C ASP A 377 7.81 12.35 26.54
N ASN A 378 6.49 12.17 26.60
CA ASN A 378 5.87 11.09 27.34
C ASN A 378 6.24 9.72 26.74
N LEU A 379 6.19 9.58 25.41
CA LEU A 379 6.55 8.35 24.72
C LEU A 379 7.99 7.91 25.05
N MET A 380 8.95 8.85 25.02
CA MET A 380 10.35 8.58 25.35
C MET A 380 10.56 8.16 26.82
N SER A 381 9.65 8.49 27.71
CA SER A 381 9.70 8.11 29.14
C SER A 381 9.02 6.78 29.47
N MET A 382 8.28 6.19 28.52
CA MET A 382 7.54 4.93 28.72
C MET A 382 8.48 3.72 28.68
N THR A 383 8.21 2.75 29.55
CA THR A 383 8.90 1.46 29.54
C THR A 383 8.26 0.48 28.55
N THR A 384 8.96 -0.62 28.26
CA THR A 384 8.45 -1.70 27.39
C THR A 384 7.14 -2.29 27.93
N GLU A 385 7.02 -2.42 29.26
CA GLU A 385 5.82 -2.92 29.94
C GLU A 385 4.64 -1.97 29.73
N GLN A 386 4.85 -0.67 29.96
CA GLN A 386 3.82 0.35 29.80
C GLN A 386 3.34 0.45 28.35
N LEU A 387 4.26 0.37 27.39
CA LEU A 387 3.92 0.34 25.96
C LEU A 387 3.14 -0.92 25.58
N SER A 388 3.49 -2.07 26.16
CA SER A 388 2.81 -3.35 25.91
C SER A 388 1.39 -3.43 26.50
N GLU A 389 1.03 -2.55 27.45
CA GLU A 389 -0.34 -2.42 27.98
C GLU A 389 -1.28 -1.68 27.00
N ILE A 390 -0.71 -0.97 26.02
CA ILE A 390 -1.49 -0.30 24.98
C ILE A 390 -2.10 -1.35 24.04
N ASN A 391 -3.42 -1.32 23.84
CA ASN A 391 -4.09 -2.26 22.95
C ASN A 391 -3.48 -2.23 21.54
N GLU A 392 -3.26 -3.39 20.94
CA GLU A 392 -2.59 -3.60 19.64
C GLU A 392 -1.08 -3.27 19.61
N VAL A 393 -0.45 -2.96 20.73
CA VAL A 393 1.00 -2.79 20.86
C VAL A 393 1.57 -4.01 21.60
N GLY A 394 2.18 -4.93 20.86
CA GLY A 394 2.82 -6.12 21.45
C GLY A 394 4.27 -5.84 21.91
N PRO A 395 4.89 -6.82 22.63
CA PRO A 395 6.26 -6.68 23.15
C PRO A 395 7.28 -6.28 22.07
N ILE A 396 7.23 -6.87 20.89
CA ILE A 396 8.16 -6.57 19.78
C ILE A 396 8.08 -5.10 19.36
N ILE A 397 6.87 -4.54 19.29
CA ILE A 397 6.69 -3.13 18.95
C ILE A 397 7.20 -2.24 20.09
N ALA A 398 6.88 -2.60 21.33
CA ALA A 398 7.30 -1.86 22.51
C ALA A 398 8.83 -1.81 22.64
N GLU A 399 9.51 -2.94 22.47
CA GLU A 399 10.96 -3.05 22.43
C GLU A 399 11.57 -2.17 21.32
N SER A 400 11.01 -2.24 20.10
CA SER A 400 11.48 -1.42 18.97
C SER A 400 11.39 0.10 19.25
N VAL A 401 10.34 0.54 19.95
CA VAL A 401 10.18 1.95 20.34
C VAL A 401 11.21 2.35 21.39
N VAL A 402 11.38 1.55 22.46
CA VAL A 402 12.35 1.83 23.52
C VAL A 402 13.77 1.83 22.97
N GLU A 403 14.15 0.84 22.16
CA GLU A 403 15.47 0.78 21.54
C GLU A 403 15.74 1.96 20.61
N TYR A 404 14.73 2.40 19.85
CA TYR A 404 14.87 3.56 18.97
C TYR A 404 15.25 4.83 19.75
N PHE A 405 14.57 5.09 20.87
CA PHE A 405 14.83 6.25 21.71
C PHE A 405 15.98 6.05 22.72
N ALA A 406 16.52 4.85 22.87
CA ALA A 406 17.77 4.61 23.59
C ALA A 406 19.02 4.94 22.77
N ASP A 407 18.91 5.06 21.44
CA ASP A 407 20.01 5.35 20.53
C ASP A 407 20.31 6.88 20.52
N PRO A 408 21.52 7.32 20.92
CA PRO A 408 21.86 8.74 21.01
C PRO A 408 21.74 9.49 19.67
N LEU A 409 22.00 8.82 18.52
CA LEU A 409 21.90 9.44 17.22
C LEU A 409 20.43 9.71 16.83
N ASN A 410 19.53 8.79 17.19
CA ASN A 410 18.11 9.03 17.00
C ASN A 410 17.59 10.17 17.90
N LEU A 411 18.08 10.24 19.16
CA LEU A 411 17.72 11.34 20.05
C LEU A 411 18.18 12.70 19.52
N GLU A 412 19.38 12.77 18.95
CA GLU A 412 19.89 13.99 18.31
C GLU A 412 18.99 14.41 17.12
N ILE A 413 18.66 13.47 16.22
CA ILE A 413 17.76 13.73 15.09
C ILE A 413 16.40 14.24 15.58
N VAL A 414 15.83 13.61 16.58
CA VAL A 414 14.54 13.99 17.17
C VAL A 414 14.60 15.37 17.82
N SER A 415 15.68 15.69 18.53
CA SER A 415 15.90 17.03 19.11
C SER A 415 15.93 18.11 18.03
N ARG A 416 16.67 17.91 16.95
CA ARG A 416 16.73 18.84 15.82
C ARG A 416 15.38 18.99 15.12
N LEU A 417 14.62 17.91 14.93
CA LEU A 417 13.26 17.98 14.39
C LEU A 417 12.30 18.76 15.30
N LYS A 418 12.45 18.62 16.63
CA LYS A 418 11.69 19.41 17.61
C LYS A 418 12.07 20.89 17.55
N GLU A 419 13.35 21.20 17.44
CA GLU A 419 13.88 22.58 17.27
C GLU A 419 13.40 23.22 15.95
N ALA A 420 13.31 22.43 14.87
CA ALA A 420 12.75 22.87 13.59
C ALA A 420 11.24 23.19 13.66
N GLY A 421 10.55 22.78 14.73
CA GLY A 421 9.16 23.13 15.00
C GLY A 421 8.11 22.09 14.55
N LEU A 422 8.51 20.82 14.39
CA LEU A 422 7.56 19.73 14.09
C LEU A 422 6.59 19.52 15.26
N GLN A 423 5.38 19.05 14.93
CA GLN A 423 4.36 18.74 15.93
C GLN A 423 4.75 17.46 16.69
N MET A 424 5.12 17.59 17.97
CA MET A 424 5.56 16.48 18.83
C MET A 424 4.57 16.14 19.95
N HIS A 425 3.35 16.63 19.85
CA HIS A 425 2.25 16.36 20.78
C HIS A 425 0.92 16.38 20.05
N ILE A 426 -0.05 15.69 20.61
CA ILE A 426 -1.43 15.84 20.17
C ILE A 426 -1.88 17.22 20.62
N SER A 427 -2.25 18.09 19.68
CA SER A 427 -2.84 19.38 20.02
C SER A 427 -4.20 19.11 20.63
N HIS A 428 -4.36 19.38 21.92
CA HIS A 428 -5.66 19.37 22.61
C HIS A 428 -6.63 20.44 22.07
N GLU A 429 -6.22 21.24 21.10
CA GLU A 429 -7.10 22.16 20.39
C GLU A 429 -8.06 21.46 19.43
N GLU A 430 -7.91 20.13 19.24
CA GLU A 430 -8.75 19.31 18.37
C GLU A 430 -9.45 18.13 19.08
N GLU A 431 -9.58 18.12 20.40
CA GLU A 431 -10.81 17.55 20.95
C GLU A 431 -11.91 18.57 20.63
N PRO A 432 -12.76 18.31 19.63
CA PRO A 432 -13.84 19.25 19.32
C PRO A 432 -14.64 19.38 20.61
N GLN A 433 -14.63 20.59 21.20
CA GLN A 433 -15.55 20.87 22.33
C GLN A 433 -16.91 20.40 21.84
N ALA A 434 -17.45 19.40 22.51
CA ALA A 434 -18.73 18.81 22.14
C ALA A 434 -19.78 19.93 22.10
N ILE A 435 -20.16 20.37 20.90
CA ILE A 435 -21.18 21.40 20.68
C ILE A 435 -22.55 20.78 20.95
N SER A 436 -22.70 19.48 20.68
CA SER A 436 -23.92 18.73 20.96
C SER A 436 -23.68 17.22 20.87
N ASP A 437 -24.60 16.44 21.47
CA ASP A 437 -24.62 14.97 21.43
C ASP A 437 -25.50 14.42 20.28
N LYS A 438 -25.85 15.24 19.28
CA LYS A 438 -26.79 14.86 18.20
C LYS A 438 -26.34 13.70 17.35
N LEU A 439 -25.04 13.48 17.25
CA LEU A 439 -24.43 12.42 16.48
C LEU A 439 -23.80 11.33 17.35
N ASN A 440 -24.14 11.27 18.64
CA ASN A 440 -23.64 10.26 19.56
C ASN A 440 -23.94 8.86 19.02
N ASP A 441 -22.96 7.95 19.10
CA ASP A 441 -23.00 6.58 18.58
C ASP A 441 -23.12 6.44 17.04
N LYS A 442 -23.12 7.55 16.29
CA LYS A 442 -23.17 7.50 14.83
C LYS A 442 -21.77 7.46 14.22
N LYS A 443 -21.54 6.48 13.34
CA LYS A 443 -20.36 6.40 12.48
C LYS A 443 -20.67 7.07 11.14
N ILE A 444 -19.91 8.08 10.76
CA ILE A 444 -20.16 8.89 9.58
C ILE A 444 -18.97 8.83 8.63
N VAL A 445 -19.24 8.55 7.35
CA VAL A 445 -18.26 8.63 6.27
C VAL A 445 -18.48 9.92 5.48
N ILE A 446 -17.42 10.64 5.23
CA ILE A 446 -17.45 11.85 4.40
C ILE A 446 -16.90 11.51 3.01
N SER A 447 -17.77 11.53 1.99
CA SER A 447 -17.37 11.30 0.60
C SER A 447 -17.95 12.36 -0.33
N GLY A 448 -17.23 12.70 -1.40
CA GLY A 448 -17.67 13.66 -2.42
C GLY A 448 -16.89 14.96 -2.44
N VAL A 449 -17.37 15.90 -3.26
CA VAL A 449 -16.86 17.28 -3.40
C VAL A 449 -17.80 18.21 -2.66
N PHE A 450 -17.28 19.02 -1.78
CA PHE A 450 -18.06 19.88 -0.90
C PHE A 450 -17.95 21.34 -1.34
N ALA A 451 -19.08 22.06 -1.33
CA ALA A 451 -19.15 23.45 -1.79
C ALA A 451 -19.01 24.48 -0.65
N LYS A 452 -19.30 24.10 0.61
CA LYS A 452 -19.36 25.05 1.74
C LYS A 452 -18.21 24.89 2.72
N HIS A 453 -17.80 23.66 3.00
CA HIS A 453 -16.75 23.32 3.97
C HIS A 453 -15.79 22.31 3.36
N SER A 454 -14.54 22.31 3.80
CA SER A 454 -13.56 21.28 3.45
C SER A 454 -13.94 19.93 4.07
N ARG A 455 -13.35 18.85 3.57
CA ARG A 455 -13.55 17.50 4.14
C ARG A 455 -13.15 17.44 5.60
N ASP A 456 -12.11 18.17 5.99
CA ASP A 456 -11.59 18.17 7.35
C ASP A 456 -12.47 19.00 8.29
N GLU A 457 -13.03 20.11 7.83
CA GLU A 457 -14.06 20.84 8.59
C GLU A 457 -15.32 20.01 8.85
N TYR A 458 -15.76 19.20 7.88
CA TYR A 458 -16.89 18.29 8.11
C TYR A 458 -16.54 17.17 9.11
N LYS A 459 -15.31 16.65 9.12
CA LYS A 459 -14.87 15.70 10.17
C LYS A 459 -14.95 16.32 11.55
N GLN A 460 -14.41 17.52 11.70
CA GLN A 460 -14.49 18.28 12.95
C GLN A 460 -15.93 18.52 13.39
N MET A 461 -16.82 18.91 12.49
CA MET A 461 -18.24 19.08 12.79
C MET A 461 -18.90 17.77 13.30
N ILE A 462 -18.55 16.63 12.72
CA ILE A 462 -19.07 15.32 13.16
C ILE A 462 -18.59 15.03 14.59
N GLU A 463 -17.31 15.17 14.85
CA GLU A 463 -16.70 14.90 16.15
C GLU A 463 -17.21 15.89 17.22
N GLN A 464 -17.35 17.17 16.89
CA GLN A 464 -17.95 18.19 17.75
C GLN A 464 -19.41 17.91 18.13
N ASN A 465 -20.11 17.10 17.38
CA ASN A 465 -21.49 16.71 17.67
C ASN A 465 -21.63 15.27 18.19
N GLY A 466 -20.53 14.66 18.69
CA GLY A 466 -20.53 13.34 19.31
C GLY A 466 -20.46 12.16 18.32
N GLY A 467 -20.34 12.42 17.02
CA GLY A 467 -20.25 11.38 16.00
C GLY A 467 -18.82 10.87 15.79
N LYS A 468 -18.67 9.65 15.27
CA LYS A 468 -17.40 9.08 14.85
C LYS A 468 -17.21 9.21 13.34
N ASN A 469 -16.17 9.94 12.92
CA ASN A 469 -15.77 9.92 11.51
C ASN A 469 -14.99 8.63 11.23
N VAL A 470 -15.42 7.86 10.22
CA VAL A 470 -14.80 6.59 9.83
C VAL A 470 -14.49 6.61 8.33
N GLY A 471 -13.42 5.96 7.93
CA GLY A 471 -12.99 5.92 6.52
C GLY A 471 -13.90 5.06 5.62
N SER A 472 -14.63 4.14 6.24
CA SER A 472 -15.70 3.31 5.64
C SER A 472 -16.62 2.83 6.76
N ILE A 473 -17.91 2.75 6.47
CA ILE A 473 -18.91 2.14 7.36
C ILE A 473 -19.10 0.70 6.92
#